data_fd18a96f638125133b4a97b29ac8b516
#
_entry.id   fd18a96f638125133b4a97b29ac8b516
#
_cell.length_a   1.000
_cell.length_b   1.000
_cell.length_c   1.000
_cell.angle_alpha   90.00
_cell.angle_beta   90.00
_cell.angle_gamma   90.00
#
_symmetry.space_group_name_H-M   'P 1'
#
loop_
_entity.id
_entity.type
_entity.pdbx_description
1 polymer ?
#
loop_
_entity_poly.entity_id
_entity_poly.type
_entity_poly.pdbx_seq_one_letter_code
_entity_poly.pdbx_strand_id
1 'polypeptide(L)' 'QKGHTELYRGAEYVVDFLPKVKVEAAVADDLVDRVIEAIEGAARTGKIGDGKIFVSHLEQVVRIRTGETGKEAL' A
#
# COMPACT_ATOMS: atom_id res chain seq x y z
N GLN A 1 20.63 -1.03 16.55
CA GLN A 1 20.23 -0.71 17.34
C GLN A 1 18.92 -1.22 17.41
N LYS A 2 18.48 -1.88 17.92
CA LYS A 2 17.34 -1.99 18.20
C LYS A 2 16.58 -1.09 17.44
N GLY A 3 15.45 -1.07 17.59
CA GLY A 3 14.66 -0.08 17.01
C GLY A 3 15.38 1.19 17.22
N HIS A 4 15.39 1.98 16.30
CA HIS A 4 16.16 3.19 16.34
C HIS A 4 15.24 4.32 16.70
N THR A 5 15.64 5.09 17.69
CA THR A 5 14.85 6.23 18.11
C THR A 5 15.61 7.47 17.72
N GLU A 6 14.96 8.36 17.04
CA GLU A 6 15.51 9.64 16.72
C GLU A 6 14.69 10.70 17.37
N LEU A 7 15.33 11.74 17.83
CA LEU A 7 14.62 12.85 18.43
C LEU A 7 14.57 13.99 17.47
N TYR A 8 13.35 14.48 17.24
CA TYR A 8 13.16 15.57 16.33
C TYR A 8 12.52 16.66 17.10
N ARG A 9 13.31 17.54 17.66
CA ARG A 9 12.75 18.68 18.30
C ARG A 9 11.71 18.28 19.27
N GLY A 10 11.95 17.36 20.09
CA GLY A 10 11.02 16.98 21.11
C GLY A 10 10.07 15.91 20.70
N ALA A 11 10.10 15.49 19.46
CA ALA A 11 9.27 14.37 19.05
C ALA A 11 10.13 13.14 18.97
N GLU A 12 9.60 12.07 19.45
CA GLU A 12 10.28 10.82 19.38
C GLU A 12 9.84 10.05 18.19
N TYR A 13 10.78 9.51 17.46
CA TYR A 13 10.55 8.84 16.25
C TYR A 13 11.03 7.44 16.42
N VAL A 14 10.17 6.50 16.36
CA VAL A 14 10.54 5.12 16.52
C VAL A 14 10.51 4.44 15.16
N VAL A 15 11.64 3.87 14.79
CA VAL A 15 11.75 3.14 13.55
C VAL A 15 11.49 1.68 13.85
N ASP A 16 10.56 1.12 13.12
CA ASP A 16 10.17 -0.27 13.32
C ASP A 16 10.92 -1.12 12.31
N PHE A 17 11.75 -2.04 12.80
CA PHE A 17 12.55 -2.88 11.93
C PHE A 17 11.94 -4.25 11.70
N LEU A 18 10.71 -4.47 12.14
CA LEU A 18 10.06 -5.75 11.86
C LEU A 18 9.78 -5.86 10.38
N PRO A 19 10.03 -7.02 9.80
CA PRO A 19 9.75 -7.20 8.38
C PRO A 19 8.28 -7.02 8.08
N LYS A 20 8.00 -6.33 7.00
CA LYS A 20 6.64 -6.08 6.55
C LYS A 20 6.60 -6.26 5.05
N VAL A 21 5.43 -6.57 4.55
CA VAL A 21 5.23 -6.73 3.12
C VAL A 21 4.30 -5.63 2.65
N LYS A 22 4.71 -4.96 1.58
CA LYS A 22 3.86 -3.98 0.95
C LYS A 22 3.42 -4.53 -0.39
N VAL A 23 2.11 -4.55 -0.60
CA VAL A 23 1.53 -5.02 -1.85
C VAL A 23 0.85 -3.84 -2.51
N GLU A 24 1.12 -3.63 -3.78
CA GLU A 24 0.51 -2.53 -4.52
C GLU A 24 -0.27 -3.09 -5.68
N ALA A 25 -1.43 -2.52 -5.93
CA ALA A 25 -2.26 -2.92 -7.05
C ALA A 25 -2.83 -1.68 -7.69
N ALA A 26 -2.61 -1.52 -8.98
CA ALA A 26 -3.20 -0.44 -9.75
C ALA A 26 -4.38 -1.02 -10.52
N VAL A 27 -5.57 -0.49 -10.27
CA VAL A 27 -6.77 -1.07 -10.83
C VAL A 27 -7.68 0.05 -11.33
N ALA A 28 -8.60 -0.31 -12.19
CA ALA A 28 -9.61 0.64 -12.64
C ALA A 28 -10.51 1.02 -11.48
N ASP A 29 -11.07 2.22 -11.53
CA ASP A 29 -11.87 2.76 -10.44
C ASP A 29 -13.02 1.84 -10.06
N ASP A 30 -13.64 1.23 -11.03
CA ASP A 30 -14.82 0.40 -10.76
C ASP A 30 -14.46 -0.93 -10.09
N LEU A 31 -13.19 -1.24 -9.96
CA LEU A 31 -12.75 -2.46 -9.29
C LEU A 31 -12.23 -2.24 -7.89
N VAL A 32 -12.12 -0.98 -7.46
CA VAL A 32 -11.46 -0.68 -6.19
C VAL A 32 -12.14 -1.39 -5.02
N ASP A 33 -13.47 -1.30 -4.95
CA ASP A 33 -14.16 -1.91 -3.83
C ASP A 33 -14.01 -3.43 -3.81
N ARG A 34 -14.01 -4.04 -4.97
CA ARG A 34 -13.81 -5.49 -5.06
C ARG A 34 -12.41 -5.90 -4.64
N VAL A 35 -11.43 -5.09 -5.02
CA VAL A 35 -10.05 -5.37 -4.64
C VAL A 35 -9.89 -5.25 -3.14
N ILE A 36 -10.46 -4.21 -2.55
CA ILE A 36 -10.40 -4.04 -1.10
C ILE A 36 -11.01 -5.25 -0.42
N GLU A 37 -12.19 -5.67 -0.86
CA GLU A 37 -12.85 -6.82 -0.28
C GLU A 37 -12.01 -8.08 -0.39
N ALA A 38 -11.42 -8.29 -1.55
CA ALA A 38 -10.62 -9.49 -1.77
C ALA A 38 -9.40 -9.50 -0.86
N ILE A 39 -8.73 -8.34 -0.72
CA ILE A 39 -7.55 -8.26 0.13
C ILE A 39 -7.95 -8.45 1.58
N GLU A 40 -9.01 -7.79 2.02
CA GLU A 40 -9.47 -7.95 3.38
C GLU A 40 -9.80 -9.40 3.70
N GLY A 41 -10.50 -10.06 2.78
CA GLY A 41 -10.88 -11.44 3.01
C GLY A 41 -9.70 -12.37 3.12
N ALA A 42 -8.65 -12.10 2.32
CA ALA A 42 -7.48 -12.97 2.33
C ALA A 42 -6.54 -12.66 3.48
N ALA A 43 -6.46 -11.40 3.90
CA ALA A 43 -5.44 -10.99 4.86
C ALA A 43 -5.93 -10.92 6.29
N ARG A 44 -7.24 -10.91 6.51
CA ARG A 44 -7.76 -10.71 7.85
C ARG A 44 -7.59 -11.98 8.68
N THR A 45 -6.91 -11.85 9.80
CA THR A 45 -6.80 -12.94 10.76
C THR A 45 -7.50 -12.60 12.06
N GLY A 46 -7.87 -11.34 12.25
CA GLY A 46 -8.44 -10.87 13.50
C GLY A 46 -7.42 -10.53 14.54
N LYS A 47 -6.14 -10.61 14.19
CA LYS A 47 -5.07 -10.33 15.12
C LYS A 47 -4.42 -9.00 14.82
N ILE A 48 -3.74 -8.47 15.82
CA ILE A 48 -2.94 -7.28 15.61
C ILE A 48 -1.87 -7.61 14.59
N GLY A 49 -1.66 -6.72 13.62
CA GLY A 49 -0.65 -6.94 12.62
C GLY A 49 -1.20 -7.31 11.26
N ASP A 50 -2.52 -7.41 11.12
CA ASP A 50 -3.14 -7.72 9.83
C ASP A 50 -2.82 -6.64 8.78
N GLY A 51 -2.55 -5.42 9.23
CA GLY A 51 -2.13 -4.38 8.30
C GLY A 51 -3.23 -3.40 7.93
N LYS A 52 -2.93 -2.63 6.94
CA LYS A 52 -3.82 -1.56 6.49
C LYS A 52 -3.82 -1.50 4.98
N ILE A 53 -4.91 -0.97 4.45
CA ILE A 53 -5.03 -0.71 3.02
C ILE A 53 -5.13 0.79 2.84
N PHE A 54 -4.25 1.32 2.01
CA PHE A 54 -4.31 2.73 1.62
C PHE A 54 -4.75 2.81 0.18
N VAL A 55 -5.68 3.69 -0.10
CA VAL A 55 -6.19 3.86 -1.45
C VAL A 55 -5.88 5.28 -1.89
N SER A 56 -5.29 5.42 -3.05
CA SER A 56 -5.00 6.75 -3.58
C SER A 56 -5.30 6.74 -5.08
N HIS A 57 -5.49 7.93 -5.61
CA HIS A 57 -5.71 8.08 -7.03
C HIS A 57 -4.39 8.20 -7.76
N LEU A 58 -4.26 7.49 -8.85
CA LEU A 58 -3.12 7.64 -9.73
C LEU A 58 -3.48 8.68 -10.77
N GLU A 59 -2.63 9.65 -10.93
CA GLU A 59 -2.87 10.66 -11.95
C GLU A 59 -2.68 10.11 -13.34
N GLN A 60 -1.76 9.19 -13.49
CA GLN A 60 -1.46 8.66 -14.79
C GLN A 60 -0.80 7.31 -14.68
N VAL A 61 -1.10 6.43 -15.62
CA VAL A 61 -0.45 5.14 -15.75
C VAL A 61 0.02 5.03 -17.18
N VAL A 62 1.25 4.59 -17.38
CA VAL A 62 1.80 4.43 -18.71
C VAL A 62 2.41 3.05 -18.82
N ARG A 63 2.03 2.31 -19.85
CA ARG A 63 2.67 1.04 -20.12
C ARG A 63 3.89 1.32 -20.98
N ILE A 64 5.05 1.03 -20.47
CA ILE A 64 6.29 1.45 -21.13
C ILE A 64 6.44 0.82 -22.49
N ARG A 65 6.12 -0.47 -22.62
CA ARG A 65 6.35 -1.17 -23.87
C ARG A 65 5.51 -0.60 -25.02
N THR A 66 4.27 -0.21 -24.73
CA THR A 66 3.36 0.19 -25.78
C THR A 66 3.09 1.68 -25.82
N GLY A 67 3.39 2.39 -24.74
CA GLY A 67 3.03 3.79 -24.63
C GLY A 67 1.57 4.03 -24.31
N GLU A 68 0.80 2.98 -24.11
CA GLU A 68 -0.60 3.13 -23.71
C GLU A 68 -0.71 3.83 -22.38
N THR A 69 -1.76 4.61 -22.22
CA THR A 69 -1.97 5.35 -20.98
C THR A 69 -3.35 5.10 -20.47
N GLY A 70 -3.56 5.50 -19.21
CA GLY A 70 -4.86 5.43 -18.60
C GLY A 70 -5.31 4.00 -18.41
N LYS A 71 -6.60 3.79 -18.61
CA LYS A 71 -7.20 2.50 -18.33
C LYS A 71 -6.58 1.39 -19.16
N GLU A 72 -6.18 1.69 -20.37
CA GLU A 72 -5.57 0.69 -21.23
C GLU A 72 -4.19 0.26 -20.76
N ALA A 73 -3.57 1.01 -19.90
CA ALA A 73 -2.26 0.67 -19.36
C ALA A 73 -2.33 -0.23 -18.14
N LEU A 74 -3.52 -0.46 -17.64
CA LEU A 74 -3.70 -1.30 -16.43
C LEU A 74 -3.65 -2.78 -16.72
#